data_492ed5d0053b0d25177fe1622abdf68c
#
_entry.id   492ed5d0053b0d25177fe1622abdf68c
#
_cell.length_a   1.000
_cell.length_b   1.000
_cell.length_c   1.000
_cell.angle_alpha   90.00
_cell.angle_beta   90.00
_cell.angle_gamma   90.00
#
_symmetry.space_group_name_H-M   'P 1'
#
loop_
_entity.id
_entity.type
_entity.pdbx_description
1 polymer ?
#
loop_
_entity_poly.entity_id
_entity_poly.type
_entity_poly.pdbx_seq_one_letter_code
_entity_poly.pdbx_strand_id
1 'polypeptide(L)'
;MAHPFRINRRLEPGQYDLTEVFPDIRACDILSAIFADAEEIDRVMADIKVLVVDTPYEIFVDNGNGAITIGLNHLRSSSDEFLYLDIIHELCHVKQHLQGRNLYDRRKSYVDRETEIEAYEVTVREARRIGLNDEAILNYLRVYWITPEEHKRLAARLNVTGSVVKGEGSRS
;
A
#
# COMPACT_ATOMS: atom_id res chain seq x y z
N MET A 1 19.23 3.84 -4.28
CA MET A 1 19.25 4.92 -3.29
C MET A 1 18.59 4.40 -2.03
N ALA A 2 19.28 4.49 -0.90
CA ALA A 2 18.68 4.06 0.36
C ALA A 2 17.46 4.94 0.65
N HIS A 3 16.32 4.31 0.83
CA HIS A 3 15.09 5.02 1.15
C HIS A 3 15.13 5.44 2.63
N PRO A 4 15.02 6.73 2.98
CA PRO A 4 15.16 7.20 4.36
C PRO A 4 13.93 6.89 5.23
N PHE A 5 13.02 6.07 4.77
CA PHE A 5 11.76 5.77 5.41
C PHE A 5 11.96 4.75 6.54
N ARG A 6 11.79 5.18 7.78
CA ARG A 6 11.91 4.31 8.94
C ARG A 6 10.60 3.59 9.24
N ILE A 7 10.73 2.36 9.67
CA ILE A 7 9.61 1.49 10.04
C ILE A 7 9.89 0.92 11.42
N ASN A 8 8.94 1.06 12.33
CA ASN A 8 9.05 0.46 13.65
C ASN A 8 8.59 -1.01 13.60
N ARG A 9 9.53 -1.91 13.32
CA ARG A 9 9.26 -3.35 13.15
C ARG A 9 9.14 -4.11 14.48
N ARG A 10 9.40 -3.46 15.61
CA ARG A 10 9.44 -4.10 16.95
C ARG A 10 8.11 -4.01 17.69
N LEU A 11 7.10 -3.39 17.09
CA LEU A 11 5.79 -3.26 17.71
C LEU A 11 5.16 -4.64 17.92
N GLU A 12 4.57 -4.79 19.10
CA GLU A 12 3.72 -5.94 19.41
C GLU A 12 2.28 -5.70 18.90
N PRO A 13 1.44 -6.75 18.83
CA PRO A 13 0.04 -6.57 18.47
C PRO A 13 -0.64 -5.50 19.34
N GLY A 14 -1.32 -4.57 18.69
CA GLY A 14 -1.96 -3.43 19.36
C GLY A 14 -2.39 -2.35 18.40
N GLN A 15 -2.88 -1.26 18.94
CA GLN A 15 -3.30 -0.07 18.20
C GLN A 15 -2.29 1.06 18.39
N TYR A 16 -1.91 1.68 17.29
CA TYR A 16 -0.87 2.70 17.25
C TYR A 16 -1.30 3.89 16.40
N ASP A 17 -0.68 5.04 16.64
CA ASP A 17 -0.74 6.15 15.69
C ASP A 17 0.10 5.82 14.45
N LEU A 18 -0.28 6.39 13.32
CA LEU A 18 0.43 6.17 12.06
C LEU A 18 1.93 6.51 12.16
N THR A 19 2.26 7.59 12.89
CA THR A 19 3.64 8.04 13.10
C THR A 19 4.43 7.19 14.11
N GLU A 20 3.78 6.39 14.92
CA GLU A 20 4.46 5.41 15.77
C GLU A 20 4.98 4.21 14.96
N VAL A 21 4.24 3.83 13.92
CA VAL A 21 4.63 2.73 13.01
C VAL A 21 5.58 3.22 11.93
N PHE A 22 5.30 4.38 11.36
CA PHE A 22 6.04 5.00 10.26
C PHE A 22 6.46 6.43 10.64
N PRO A 23 7.54 6.60 11.40
CA PRO A 23 7.92 7.90 11.95
C PRO A 23 8.14 9.02 10.94
N ASP A 24 8.54 8.67 9.72
CA ASP A 24 8.85 9.65 8.67
C ASP A 24 7.70 9.91 7.70
N ILE A 25 6.53 9.29 7.91
CA ILE A 25 5.41 9.36 6.95
C ILE A 25 4.96 10.79 6.68
N ARG A 26 4.92 11.64 7.72
CA ARG A 26 4.48 13.04 7.58
C ARG A 26 5.36 13.86 6.64
N ALA A 27 6.63 13.51 6.50
CA ALA A 27 7.60 14.19 5.64
C ALA A 27 7.61 13.70 4.20
N CYS A 28 6.79 12.71 3.84
CA CYS A 28 6.76 12.17 2.48
C CYS A 28 6.02 13.08 1.52
N ASP A 29 6.70 13.55 0.47
CA ASP A 29 6.12 14.47 -0.52
C ASP A 29 4.90 13.90 -1.23
N ILE A 30 4.83 12.58 -1.39
CA ILE A 30 3.71 11.90 -2.04
C ILE A 30 2.36 12.17 -1.37
N LEU A 31 2.34 12.54 -0.10
CA LEU A 31 1.10 12.86 0.62
C LEU A 31 0.35 14.02 -0.06
N SER A 32 1.07 14.98 -0.65
CA SER A 32 0.47 16.10 -1.40
C SER A 32 -0.21 15.67 -2.71
N ALA A 33 0.10 14.48 -3.22
CA ALA A 33 -0.58 13.91 -4.38
C ALA A 33 -1.82 13.09 -4.00
N ILE A 34 -1.92 12.67 -2.73
CA ILE A 34 -3.03 11.87 -2.22
C ILE A 34 -4.09 12.75 -1.58
N PHE A 35 -3.68 13.69 -0.74
CA PHE A 35 -4.56 14.55 0.05
C PHE A 35 -4.61 15.97 -0.50
N ALA A 36 -5.71 16.67 -0.24
CA ALA A 36 -5.99 17.97 -0.82
C ALA A 36 -5.02 19.06 -0.34
N ASP A 37 -4.68 19.06 0.94
CA ASP A 37 -3.86 20.09 1.58
C ASP A 37 -3.20 19.61 2.87
N ALA A 38 -2.38 20.45 3.46
CA ALA A 38 -1.68 20.14 4.71
C ALA A 38 -2.63 19.91 5.89
N GLU A 39 -3.77 20.58 5.93
CA GLU A 39 -4.77 20.40 6.98
C GLU A 39 -5.41 19.00 6.92
N GLU A 40 -5.74 18.52 5.73
CA GLU A 40 -6.23 17.14 5.55
C GLU A 40 -5.16 16.12 5.95
N ILE A 41 -3.91 16.34 5.57
CA ILE A 41 -2.80 15.47 5.98
C ILE A 41 -2.68 15.43 7.50
N ASP A 42 -2.72 16.57 8.18
CA ASP A 42 -2.60 16.63 9.64
C ASP A 42 -3.77 15.90 10.33
N ARG A 43 -4.98 16.03 9.81
CA ARG A 43 -6.14 15.27 10.31
C ARG A 43 -5.95 13.76 10.13
N VAL A 44 -5.51 13.33 8.96
CA VAL A 44 -5.24 11.89 8.71
C VAL A 44 -4.17 11.37 9.67
N MET A 45 -3.07 12.10 9.86
CA MET A 45 -2.01 11.70 10.80
C MET A 45 -2.51 11.58 12.25
N ALA A 46 -3.45 12.45 12.66
CA ALA A 46 -4.00 12.44 14.00
C ALA A 46 -5.06 11.35 14.21
N ASP A 47 -5.91 11.12 13.21
CA ASP A 47 -7.14 10.34 13.38
C ASP A 47 -7.00 8.88 12.92
N ILE A 48 -6.15 8.60 11.93
CA ILE A 48 -6.03 7.25 11.39
C ILE A 48 -5.12 6.40 12.28
N LYS A 49 -5.68 5.27 12.73
CA LYS A 49 -4.97 4.30 13.54
C LYS A 49 -4.44 3.14 12.72
N VAL A 50 -3.35 2.56 13.18
CA VAL A 50 -2.78 1.34 12.64
C VAL A 50 -2.97 0.22 13.67
N LEU A 51 -3.61 -0.84 13.25
CA LEU A 51 -3.77 -2.07 14.04
C LEU A 51 -2.70 -3.06 13.60
N VAL A 52 -1.78 -3.39 14.48
CA VAL A 52 -0.83 -4.48 14.28
C VAL A 52 -1.48 -5.74 14.84
N VAL A 53 -1.67 -6.75 14.00
CA VAL A 53 -2.45 -7.95 14.34
C VAL A 53 -1.70 -9.21 13.91
N ASP A 54 -1.72 -10.23 14.74
CA ASP A 54 -1.22 -11.55 14.37
C ASP A 54 -2.23 -12.22 13.43
N THR A 55 -2.06 -11.99 12.13
CA THR A 55 -2.94 -12.44 11.06
C THR A 55 -2.11 -12.82 9.84
N PRO A 56 -2.58 -13.77 8.99
CA PRO A 56 -1.91 -14.09 7.72
C PRO A 56 -2.05 -12.99 6.66
N TYR A 57 -2.95 -12.03 6.83
CA TYR A 57 -3.12 -10.93 5.90
C TYR A 57 -1.94 -9.96 5.98
N GLU A 58 -1.60 -9.33 4.85
CA GLU A 58 -0.48 -8.40 4.78
C GLU A 58 -0.86 -7.04 5.36
N ILE A 59 -1.64 -6.25 4.62
CA ILE A 59 -2.06 -4.91 5.02
C ILE A 59 -3.36 -4.56 4.29
N PHE A 60 -4.25 -3.85 4.96
CA PHE A 60 -5.50 -3.36 4.34
C PHE A 60 -6.14 -2.24 5.17
N VAL A 61 -7.02 -1.45 4.53
CA VAL A 61 -7.88 -0.47 5.20
C VAL A 61 -9.21 -1.12 5.55
N ASP A 62 -9.64 -0.98 6.80
CA ASP A 62 -10.99 -1.36 7.21
C ASP A 62 -12.00 -0.37 6.62
N ASN A 63 -12.91 -0.87 5.78
CA ASN A 63 -13.91 -0.04 5.11
C ASN A 63 -14.98 0.53 6.06
N GLY A 64 -15.09 0.01 7.27
CA GLY A 64 -16.03 0.49 8.28
C GLY A 64 -15.54 1.73 9.03
N ASN A 65 -14.27 1.77 9.41
CA ASN A 65 -13.69 2.83 10.24
C ASN A 65 -12.47 3.54 9.66
N GLY A 66 -11.94 3.08 8.51
CA GLY A 66 -10.78 3.69 7.87
C GLY A 66 -9.44 3.38 8.53
N ALA A 67 -9.39 2.54 9.56
CA ALA A 67 -8.14 2.13 10.18
C ALA A 67 -7.32 1.23 9.25
N ILE A 68 -6.01 1.32 9.36
CA ILE A 68 -5.08 0.45 8.61
C ILE A 68 -4.76 -0.76 9.49
N THR A 69 -4.98 -1.95 8.99
CA THR A 69 -4.56 -3.19 9.65
C THR A 69 -3.33 -3.73 8.95
N ILE A 70 -2.29 -4.05 9.72
CA ILE A 70 -1.07 -4.67 9.21
C ILE A 70 -0.78 -5.97 9.98
N GLY A 71 -0.51 -7.04 9.22
CA GLY A 71 -0.10 -8.31 9.79
C GLY A 71 1.30 -8.23 10.42
N LEU A 72 1.43 -8.83 11.60
CA LEU A 72 2.69 -8.80 12.36
C LEU A 72 3.87 -9.35 11.56
N ASN A 73 3.67 -10.48 10.88
CA ASN A 73 4.72 -11.07 10.04
C ASN A 73 5.07 -10.15 8.86
N HIS A 74 4.06 -9.55 8.22
CA HIS A 74 4.26 -8.62 7.12
C HIS A 74 5.07 -7.39 7.57
N LEU A 75 4.73 -6.80 8.71
CA LEU A 75 5.48 -5.68 9.29
C LEU A 75 6.94 -6.03 9.57
N ARG A 76 7.21 -7.26 10.03
CA ARG A 76 8.56 -7.68 10.44
C ARG A 76 9.45 -8.17 9.30
N SER A 77 8.88 -8.73 8.23
CA SER A 77 9.64 -9.44 7.20
C SER A 77 9.66 -8.81 5.82
N SER A 78 8.75 -7.89 5.50
CA SER A 78 8.73 -7.24 4.19
C SER A 78 9.93 -6.29 4.02
N SER A 79 10.39 -6.10 2.77
CA SER A 79 11.43 -5.12 2.47
C SER A 79 10.96 -3.70 2.79
N ASP A 80 11.90 -2.79 3.05
CA ASP A 80 11.58 -1.40 3.37
C ASP A 80 10.86 -0.72 2.21
N GLU A 81 11.29 -0.97 0.96
CA GLU A 81 10.69 -0.40 -0.23
C GLU A 81 9.25 -0.89 -0.41
N PHE A 82 9.01 -2.19 -0.27
CA PHE A 82 7.67 -2.76 -0.45
C PHE A 82 6.72 -2.32 0.65
N LEU A 83 7.18 -2.27 1.89
CA LEU A 83 6.35 -1.81 3.00
C LEU A 83 6.03 -0.32 2.89
N TYR A 84 6.99 0.48 2.41
CA TYR A 84 6.75 1.87 2.07
C TYR A 84 5.67 2.02 0.99
N LEU A 85 5.77 1.26 -0.08
CA LEU A 85 4.78 1.28 -1.15
C LEU A 85 3.40 0.80 -0.67
N ASP A 86 3.38 -0.19 0.20
CA ASP A 86 2.13 -0.67 0.81
C ASP A 86 1.44 0.43 1.60
N ILE A 87 2.15 1.18 2.44
CA ILE A 87 1.52 2.27 3.21
C ILE A 87 1.04 3.40 2.31
N ILE A 88 1.75 3.73 1.23
CA ILE A 88 1.30 4.71 0.24
C ILE A 88 0.00 4.23 -0.43
N HIS A 89 -0.07 2.96 -0.80
CA HIS A 89 -1.27 2.34 -1.37
C HIS A 89 -2.45 2.43 -0.39
N GLU A 90 -2.24 2.06 0.86
CA GLU A 90 -3.29 2.11 1.88
C GLU A 90 -3.73 3.55 2.21
N LEU A 91 -2.85 4.53 2.16
CA LEU A 91 -3.24 5.94 2.33
C LEU A 91 -4.13 6.44 1.19
N CYS A 92 -3.98 5.91 -0.02
CA CYS A 92 -4.96 6.15 -1.10
C CYS A 92 -6.34 5.59 -0.73
N HIS A 93 -6.39 4.39 -0.15
CA HIS A 93 -7.64 3.81 0.33
C HIS A 93 -8.23 4.58 1.52
N VAL A 94 -7.41 5.10 2.42
CA VAL A 94 -7.86 6.03 3.48
C VAL A 94 -8.57 7.24 2.87
N LYS A 95 -7.96 7.86 1.85
CA LYS A 95 -8.58 8.99 1.13
C LYS A 95 -9.92 8.60 0.51
N GLN A 96 -9.97 7.46 -0.16
CA GLN A 96 -11.20 6.95 -0.78
C GLN A 96 -12.28 6.66 0.27
N HIS A 97 -11.90 6.10 1.42
CA HIS A 97 -12.80 5.88 2.55
C HIS A 97 -13.38 7.21 3.07
N LEU A 98 -12.55 8.24 3.25
CA LEU A 98 -12.99 9.58 3.66
C LEU A 98 -13.94 10.22 2.64
N GLN A 99 -13.85 9.84 1.38
CA GLN A 99 -14.79 10.23 0.32
C GLN A 99 -16.07 9.40 0.30
N GLY A 100 -16.26 8.44 1.21
CA GLY A 100 -17.43 7.58 1.29
C GLY A 100 -17.49 6.49 0.20
N ARG A 101 -16.37 6.17 -0.45
CA ARG A 101 -16.32 5.18 -1.52
C ARG A 101 -16.29 3.75 -0.96
N ASN A 102 -16.88 2.82 -1.70
CA ASN A 102 -16.80 1.38 -1.40
C ASN A 102 -15.45 0.82 -1.88
N LEU A 103 -14.57 0.47 -0.96
CA LEU A 103 -13.24 -0.07 -1.28
C LEU A 103 -13.30 -1.52 -1.79
N TYR A 104 -14.33 -2.29 -1.40
CA TYR A 104 -14.40 -3.74 -1.64
C TYR A 104 -15.62 -4.10 -2.48
N ASP A 105 -15.76 -3.48 -3.66
CA ASP A 105 -16.85 -3.82 -4.59
C ASP A 105 -16.69 -5.25 -5.11
N ARG A 106 -17.49 -6.16 -4.55
CA ARG A 106 -17.46 -7.59 -4.87
C ARG A 106 -17.99 -7.92 -6.26
N ARG A 107 -18.60 -6.95 -6.96
CA ARG A 107 -19.07 -7.13 -8.34
C ARG A 107 -17.93 -7.10 -9.35
N LYS A 108 -16.75 -6.62 -8.94
CA LYS A 108 -15.55 -6.54 -9.77
C LYS A 108 -14.44 -7.40 -9.17
N SER A 109 -13.61 -7.98 -10.04
CA SER A 109 -12.37 -8.60 -9.57
C SER A 109 -11.46 -7.54 -8.97
N TYR A 110 -10.54 -7.96 -8.11
CA TYR A 110 -9.61 -7.07 -7.41
C TYR A 110 -8.93 -6.08 -8.36
N VAL A 111 -8.36 -6.58 -9.46
CA VAL A 111 -7.60 -5.76 -10.42
C VAL A 111 -8.47 -4.87 -11.32
N ASP A 112 -9.78 -5.02 -11.27
CA ASP A 112 -10.74 -4.21 -12.04
C ASP A 112 -11.47 -3.19 -11.17
N ARG A 113 -11.22 -3.17 -9.86
CA ARG A 113 -11.77 -2.14 -8.97
C ARG A 113 -11.09 -0.80 -9.23
N GLU A 114 -11.87 0.22 -9.50
CA GLU A 114 -11.36 1.58 -9.73
C GLU A 114 -10.53 2.08 -8.55
N THR A 115 -10.96 1.78 -7.31
CA THR A 115 -10.24 2.12 -6.09
C THR A 115 -8.84 1.51 -6.04
N GLU A 116 -8.69 0.26 -6.45
CA GLU A 116 -7.39 -0.40 -6.54
C GLU A 116 -6.51 0.18 -7.63
N ILE A 117 -7.08 0.40 -8.83
CA ILE A 117 -6.35 0.96 -9.97
C ILE A 117 -5.80 2.35 -9.61
N GLU A 118 -6.62 3.23 -9.05
CA GLU A 118 -6.21 4.57 -8.63
C GLU A 118 -5.10 4.52 -7.58
N ALA A 119 -5.22 3.65 -6.57
CA ALA A 119 -4.20 3.46 -5.55
C ALA A 119 -2.89 2.96 -6.16
N TYR A 120 -2.95 1.98 -7.06
CA TYR A 120 -1.76 1.48 -7.75
C TYR A 120 -1.13 2.49 -8.71
N GLU A 121 -1.90 3.35 -9.37
CA GLU A 121 -1.35 4.42 -10.21
C GLU A 121 -0.43 5.35 -9.40
N VAL A 122 -0.86 5.75 -8.22
CA VAL A 122 -0.04 6.55 -7.29
C VAL A 122 1.18 5.74 -6.83
N THR A 123 0.97 4.50 -6.43
CA THR A 123 2.00 3.62 -5.89
C THR A 123 3.08 3.30 -6.93
N VAL A 124 2.71 3.00 -8.16
CA VAL A 124 3.67 2.70 -9.25
C VAL A 124 4.47 3.95 -9.62
N ARG A 125 3.84 5.11 -9.68
CA ARG A 125 4.56 6.37 -9.90
C ARG A 125 5.59 6.62 -8.81
N GLU A 126 5.24 6.39 -7.55
CA GLU A 126 6.14 6.53 -6.43
C GLU A 126 7.26 5.48 -6.43
N ALA A 127 6.95 4.24 -6.81
CA ALA A 127 7.94 3.18 -6.98
C ALA A 127 9.02 3.59 -7.98
N ARG A 128 8.63 4.15 -9.11
CA ARG A 128 9.56 4.67 -10.11
C ARG A 128 10.37 5.85 -9.58
N ARG A 129 9.75 6.75 -8.84
CA ARG A 129 10.45 7.90 -8.24
C ARG A 129 11.56 7.46 -7.27
N ILE A 130 11.32 6.42 -6.47
CA ILE A 130 12.33 5.88 -5.55
C ILE A 130 13.34 4.93 -6.23
N GLY A 131 13.26 4.76 -7.54
CA GLY A 131 14.26 4.08 -8.35
C GLY A 131 13.99 2.61 -8.64
N LEU A 132 12.79 2.09 -8.37
CA LEU A 132 12.45 0.73 -8.77
C LEU A 132 12.28 0.63 -10.28
N ASN A 133 12.85 -0.42 -10.87
CA ASN A 133 12.63 -0.74 -12.29
C ASN A 133 11.31 -1.52 -12.47
N ASP A 134 10.92 -1.71 -13.72
CA ASP A 134 9.66 -2.40 -14.03
C ASP A 134 9.64 -3.86 -13.55
N GLU A 135 10.78 -4.55 -13.51
CA GLU A 135 10.85 -5.91 -12.97
C GLU A 135 10.52 -5.95 -11.47
N ALA A 136 11.08 -5.03 -10.69
CA ALA A 136 10.78 -4.89 -9.26
C ALA A 136 9.32 -4.49 -9.03
N ILE A 137 8.77 -3.60 -9.87
CA ILE A 137 7.36 -3.18 -9.80
C ILE A 137 6.45 -4.35 -10.16
N LEU A 138 6.75 -5.13 -11.19
CA LEU A 138 5.99 -6.35 -11.52
C LEU A 138 5.97 -7.33 -10.34
N ASN A 139 7.09 -7.51 -9.67
CA ASN A 139 7.17 -8.34 -8.47
C ASN A 139 6.30 -7.77 -7.33
N TYR A 140 6.33 -6.45 -7.13
CA TYR A 140 5.47 -5.78 -6.16
C TYR A 140 3.97 -6.01 -6.44
N LEU A 141 3.55 -5.91 -7.71
CA LEU A 141 2.16 -6.09 -8.12
C LEU A 141 1.66 -7.54 -8.01
N ARG A 142 2.57 -8.50 -7.84
CA ARG A 142 2.22 -9.92 -7.72
C ARG A 142 1.78 -10.23 -6.28
N VAL A 143 0.51 -9.98 -6.00
CA VAL A 143 -0.10 -10.37 -4.72
C VAL A 143 -0.64 -11.80 -4.82
N TYR A 144 -0.66 -12.53 -3.71
CA TYR A 144 -0.97 -13.97 -3.72
C TYR A 144 -2.43 -14.29 -4.04
N TRP A 145 -3.33 -13.31 -3.95
CA TRP A 145 -4.78 -13.50 -4.19
C TRP A 145 -5.23 -13.21 -5.62
N ILE A 146 -4.32 -12.88 -6.54
CA ILE A 146 -4.64 -12.67 -7.95
C ILE A 146 -4.05 -13.77 -8.83
N THR A 147 -4.70 -14.05 -9.95
CA THR A 147 -4.21 -15.00 -10.95
C THR A 147 -3.08 -14.41 -11.80
N PRO A 148 -2.28 -15.25 -12.50
CA PRO A 148 -1.30 -14.74 -13.47
C PRO A 148 -1.90 -13.84 -14.56
N GLU A 149 -3.10 -14.14 -15.02
CA GLU A 149 -3.83 -13.35 -16.02
C GLU A 149 -4.26 -12.00 -15.44
N GLU A 150 -4.73 -11.96 -14.21
CA GLU A 150 -5.06 -10.74 -13.51
C GLU A 150 -3.82 -9.88 -13.26
N HIS A 151 -2.70 -10.49 -12.91
CA HIS A 151 -1.41 -9.80 -12.76
C HIS A 151 -0.97 -9.14 -14.06
N LYS A 152 -1.05 -9.85 -15.19
CA LYS A 152 -0.76 -9.28 -16.52
C LYS A 152 -1.68 -8.11 -16.86
N ARG A 153 -2.97 -8.25 -16.60
CA ARG A 153 -3.96 -7.21 -16.86
C ARG A 153 -3.70 -5.96 -16.01
N LEU A 154 -3.38 -6.14 -14.73
CA LEU A 154 -3.03 -5.05 -13.84
C LEU A 154 -1.76 -4.32 -14.31
N ALA A 155 -0.70 -5.06 -14.62
CA ALA A 155 0.55 -4.51 -15.13
C ALA A 155 0.33 -3.71 -16.44
N ALA A 156 -0.46 -4.24 -17.36
CA ALA A 156 -0.79 -3.56 -18.61
C ALA A 156 -1.53 -2.24 -18.36
N ARG A 157 -2.49 -2.22 -17.45
CA ARG A 157 -3.23 -1.00 -17.08
C ARG A 157 -2.34 0.07 -16.48
N LEU A 158 -1.30 -0.33 -15.76
CA LEU A 158 -0.36 0.57 -15.09
C LEU A 158 0.87 0.90 -15.93
N ASN A 159 0.91 0.46 -17.19
CA ASN A 159 2.06 0.62 -18.09
C ASN A 159 3.39 0.10 -17.48
N VAL A 160 3.31 -1.01 -16.78
CA VAL A 160 4.48 -1.71 -16.25
C VAL A 160 4.83 -2.83 -17.23
N THR A 161 6.01 -2.73 -17.85
CA THR A 161 6.48 -3.66 -18.86
C THR A 161 7.70 -4.43 -18.36
N GLY A 162 7.81 -5.72 -18.69
CA GLY A 162 8.94 -6.56 -18.31
C GLY A 162 8.61 -8.02 -18.60
N SER A 163 9.61 -8.88 -18.56
CA SER A 163 9.38 -10.32 -18.62
C SER A 163 8.78 -10.76 -17.30
N VAL A 164 7.56 -11.31 -17.34
CA VAL A 164 6.97 -12.02 -16.20
C VAL A 164 7.87 -13.22 -15.94
N VAL A 165 8.69 -13.13 -14.90
CA VAL A 165 9.47 -14.26 -14.43
C VAL A 165 8.48 -15.35 -14.03
N LYS A 166 8.49 -16.47 -14.75
CA LYS A 166 7.82 -17.70 -14.32
C LYS A 166 8.57 -18.18 -13.08
N GLY A 167 8.13 -17.86 -11.93
CA GLY A 167 8.79 -18.25 -10.70
C GLY A 167 7.95 -17.93 -9.48
N GLU A 168 7.69 -18.95 -8.80
CA GLU A 168 7.35 -19.19 -7.40
C GLU A 168 7.24 -17.94 -6.50
N GLY A 169 6.08 -17.82 -5.85
CA GLY A 169 5.92 -17.08 -4.62
C GLY A 169 5.38 -15.67 -4.78
N SER A 170 4.50 -15.34 -3.83
CA SER A 170 4.10 -13.98 -3.53
C SER A 170 5.32 -13.11 -3.21
N ARG A 171 5.17 -11.81 -3.40
CA ARG A 171 6.13 -10.83 -2.92
C ARG A 171 6.43 -11.04 -1.42
N SER A 172 7.64 -10.94 -1.04
CA SER A 172 8.12 -11.04 0.34
C SER A 172 8.85 -9.76 0.74
#